data_130088b18e9b118288d240577551a0ff
#
_entry.id   130088b18e9b118288d240577551a0ff
#
_cell.length_a   1.000
_cell.length_b   1.000
_cell.length_c   1.000
_cell.angle_alpha   90.00
_cell.angle_beta   90.00
_cell.angle_gamma   90.00
#
_symmetry.space_group_name_H-M   'P 1'
#
loop_
_entity.id
_entity.type
_entity.pdbx_description
1 polymer ?
#
loop_
_entity_poly.entity_id
_entity_poly.type
_entity_poly.pdbx_seq_one_letter_code
_entity_poly.pdbx_strand_id
1 'polypeptide(L)'
;MELGEVLREANQAGAVHATLEIYTGEKKPEVLERLSACQAIRLHGFVTGREYEEAFDCADVFVHVESFDEKNRERVRYSVSTKIIETLASGRPLLAYGPGDVASMAYLRRHRCAVLAQSRRELPAAVEAVLTQETLRQELVRNAVQTVQQEAGNSRHLYELLEGVCGKVCEF
;
A
#
# COMPACT_ATOMS: atom_id res chain seq x y z
N MET A 1 11.88 -5.35 -7.38
CA MET A 1 12.59 -6.64 -7.62
C MET A 1 12.48 -7.59 -6.43
N GLU A 2 12.93 -7.21 -5.24
CA GLU A 2 12.98 -8.11 -4.06
C GLU A 2 11.64 -8.79 -3.75
N LEU A 3 10.51 -8.08 -3.79
CA LEU A 3 9.19 -8.69 -3.57
C LEU A 3 8.86 -9.73 -4.66
N GLY A 4 9.16 -9.46 -5.94
CA GLY A 4 8.94 -10.41 -7.02
C GLY A 4 9.80 -11.67 -6.87
N GLU A 5 11.05 -11.53 -6.41
CA GLU A 5 11.93 -12.67 -6.13
C GLU A 5 11.36 -13.54 -4.99
N VAL A 6 10.91 -12.91 -3.89
CA VAL A 6 10.30 -13.63 -2.77
C VAL A 6 9.01 -14.36 -3.19
N LEU A 7 8.15 -13.71 -3.99
CA LEU A 7 6.94 -14.36 -4.52
C LEU A 7 7.29 -15.55 -5.43
N ARG A 8 8.29 -15.40 -6.31
CA ARG A 8 8.75 -16.49 -7.17
C ARG A 8 9.23 -17.70 -6.35
N GLU A 9 10.02 -17.43 -5.30
CA GLU A 9 10.53 -18.48 -4.40
C GLU A 9 9.39 -19.17 -3.65
N ALA A 10 8.43 -18.41 -3.11
CA ALA A 10 7.27 -18.94 -2.43
C ALA A 10 6.37 -19.79 -3.36
N ASN A 11 6.16 -19.34 -4.60
CA ASN A 11 5.44 -20.10 -5.62
C ASN A 11 6.17 -21.41 -5.99
N GLN A 12 7.49 -21.38 -6.13
CA GLN A 12 8.31 -22.58 -6.43
C GLN A 12 8.31 -23.59 -5.30
N ALA A 13 8.28 -23.11 -4.06
CA ALA A 13 8.14 -23.98 -2.88
C ALA A 13 6.73 -24.58 -2.71
N GLY A 14 5.76 -24.17 -3.54
CA GLY A 14 4.37 -24.61 -3.46
C GLY A 14 3.60 -24.08 -2.25
N ALA A 15 4.19 -23.12 -1.52
CA ALA A 15 3.57 -22.53 -0.34
C ALA A 15 2.36 -21.62 -0.70
N VAL A 16 2.44 -20.96 -1.85
CA VAL A 16 1.40 -20.06 -2.37
C VAL A 16 1.40 -20.09 -3.90
N HIS A 17 0.34 -19.52 -4.51
CA HIS A 17 0.28 -19.21 -5.94
C HIS A 17 -0.17 -17.75 -6.08
N ALA A 18 0.80 -16.85 -6.16
CA ALA A 18 0.55 -15.41 -6.21
C ALA A 18 1.33 -14.73 -7.34
N THR A 19 0.73 -13.72 -7.94
CA THR A 19 1.34 -12.86 -8.96
C THR A 19 1.29 -11.41 -8.49
N LEU A 20 2.39 -10.70 -8.66
CA LEU A 20 2.43 -9.25 -8.42
C LEU A 20 2.02 -8.53 -9.70
N GLU A 21 0.81 -7.99 -9.71
CA GLU A 21 0.28 -7.19 -10.82
C GLU A 21 0.76 -5.74 -10.64
N ILE A 22 1.49 -5.20 -11.61
CA ILE A 22 2.03 -3.83 -11.58
C ILE A 22 1.45 -3.03 -12.73
N TYR A 23 0.65 -2.02 -12.38
CA TYR A 23 0.09 -1.04 -13.31
C TYR A 23 0.95 0.22 -13.28
N THR A 24 1.61 0.54 -14.39
CA THR A 24 2.60 1.61 -14.40
C THR A 24 2.67 2.35 -15.72
N GLY A 25 2.91 3.68 -15.64
CA GLY A 25 3.29 4.53 -16.76
C GLY A 25 4.81 4.68 -16.92
N GLU A 26 5.62 3.84 -16.29
CA GLU A 26 7.09 3.86 -16.44
C GLU A 26 7.47 3.64 -17.90
N LYS A 27 8.44 4.43 -18.37
CA LYS A 27 8.91 4.41 -19.77
C LYS A 27 10.37 4.01 -19.91
N LYS A 28 11.10 3.84 -18.80
CA LYS A 28 12.51 3.48 -18.82
C LYS A 28 12.65 2.00 -19.15
N PRO A 29 13.27 1.65 -20.30
CA PRO A 29 13.38 0.25 -20.74
C PRO A 29 14.08 -0.62 -19.70
N GLU A 30 15.15 -0.13 -19.08
CA GLU A 30 15.92 -0.86 -18.07
C GLU A 30 15.10 -1.24 -16.83
N VAL A 31 14.10 -0.42 -16.47
CA VAL A 31 13.19 -0.72 -15.34
C VAL A 31 12.19 -1.78 -15.76
N LEU A 32 11.57 -1.61 -16.93
CA LEU A 32 10.57 -2.53 -17.47
C LEU A 32 11.17 -3.92 -17.73
N GLU A 33 12.35 -4.00 -18.34
CA GLU A 33 13.07 -5.26 -18.57
C GLU A 33 13.36 -6.00 -17.27
N ARG A 34 13.85 -5.28 -16.24
CA ARG A 34 14.13 -5.88 -14.93
C ARG A 34 12.88 -6.42 -14.26
N LEU A 35 11.75 -5.71 -14.36
CA LEU A 35 10.48 -6.16 -13.78
C LEU A 35 9.92 -7.36 -14.55
N SER A 36 9.94 -7.32 -15.89
CA SER A 36 9.45 -8.39 -16.76
C SER A 36 10.27 -9.68 -16.67
N ALA A 37 11.54 -9.60 -16.26
CA ALA A 37 12.37 -10.77 -16.08
C ALA A 37 11.94 -11.68 -14.92
N CYS A 38 11.10 -11.19 -14.00
CA CYS A 38 10.60 -11.97 -12.88
C CYS A 38 9.26 -12.63 -13.22
N GLN A 39 9.20 -13.96 -13.24
CA GLN A 39 8.00 -14.73 -13.59
C GLN A 39 6.81 -14.52 -12.63
N ALA A 40 7.08 -14.07 -11.39
CA ALA A 40 6.04 -13.73 -10.42
C ALA A 40 5.50 -12.30 -10.56
N ILE A 41 5.99 -11.53 -11.55
CA ILE A 41 5.53 -10.16 -11.85
C ILE A 41 4.82 -10.15 -13.20
N ARG A 42 3.65 -9.53 -13.24
CA ARG A 42 2.94 -9.19 -14.47
C ARG A 42 2.86 -7.68 -14.59
N LEU A 43 3.40 -7.15 -15.70
CA LEU A 43 3.35 -5.73 -15.99
C LEU A 43 2.15 -5.38 -16.86
N HIS A 44 1.47 -4.32 -16.45
CA HIS A 44 0.41 -3.69 -17.21
C HIS A 44 0.79 -2.26 -17.57
N GLY A 45 0.11 -1.69 -18.54
CA GLY A 45 0.22 -0.28 -18.86
C GLY A 45 -0.40 0.61 -17.78
N PHE A 46 -0.33 1.92 -17.99
CA PHE A 46 -1.05 2.88 -17.18
C PHE A 46 -2.56 2.78 -17.46
N VAL A 47 -3.35 2.65 -16.40
CA VAL A 47 -4.82 2.52 -16.46
C VAL A 47 -5.48 3.66 -15.71
N THR A 48 -6.69 4.04 -16.15
CA THR A 48 -7.51 5.08 -15.53
C THR A 48 -9.00 4.72 -15.62
N GLY A 49 -9.83 5.44 -14.89
CA GLY A 49 -11.29 5.24 -14.94
C GLY A 49 -11.67 3.79 -14.63
N ARG A 50 -12.54 3.22 -15.46
CA ARG A 50 -13.08 1.89 -15.26
C ARG A 50 -12.02 0.78 -15.22
N GLU A 51 -10.98 0.86 -16.05
CA GLU A 51 -9.89 -0.12 -16.04
C GLU A 51 -9.13 -0.13 -14.71
N TYR A 52 -8.95 1.07 -14.12
CA TYR A 52 -8.36 1.20 -12.78
C TYR A 52 -9.25 0.58 -11.72
N GLU A 53 -10.56 0.87 -11.75
CA GLU A 53 -11.54 0.30 -10.82
C GLU A 53 -11.57 -1.25 -10.90
N GLU A 54 -11.62 -1.81 -12.12
CA GLU A 54 -11.59 -3.24 -12.34
C GLU A 54 -10.28 -3.87 -11.81
N ALA A 55 -9.12 -3.25 -12.07
CA ALA A 55 -7.84 -3.71 -11.56
C ALA A 55 -7.77 -3.65 -10.03
N PHE A 56 -8.32 -2.59 -9.44
CA PHE A 56 -8.36 -2.40 -8.00
C PHE A 56 -9.27 -3.45 -7.33
N ASP A 57 -10.42 -3.72 -7.92
CA ASP A 57 -11.39 -4.71 -7.42
C ASP A 57 -10.92 -6.16 -7.54
N CYS A 58 -10.04 -6.46 -8.49
CA CYS A 58 -9.47 -7.80 -8.68
C CYS A 58 -8.32 -8.13 -7.73
N ALA A 59 -7.79 -7.16 -6.97
CA ALA A 59 -6.66 -7.40 -6.08
C ALA A 59 -7.09 -8.17 -4.82
N ASP A 60 -6.42 -9.26 -4.47
CA ASP A 60 -6.62 -9.97 -3.21
C ASP A 60 -5.85 -9.34 -2.04
N VAL A 61 -4.68 -8.77 -2.34
CA VAL A 61 -3.79 -8.10 -1.40
C VAL A 61 -3.19 -6.88 -2.08
N PHE A 62 -3.22 -5.73 -1.41
CA PHE A 62 -2.49 -4.55 -1.88
C PHE A 62 -1.06 -4.53 -1.37
N VAL A 63 -0.21 -3.85 -2.13
CA VAL A 63 1.20 -3.69 -1.78
C VAL A 63 1.58 -2.22 -1.77
N HIS A 64 2.18 -1.76 -0.67
CA HIS A 64 2.82 -0.46 -0.55
C HIS A 64 4.33 -0.64 -0.40
N VAL A 65 5.11 0.03 -1.23
CA VAL A 65 6.58 -0.07 -1.18
C VAL A 65 7.20 1.31 -1.04
N GLU A 66 8.09 1.44 -0.07
CA GLU A 66 8.93 2.63 0.12
C GLU A 66 10.40 2.28 -0.17
N SER A 67 11.13 3.24 -0.72
CA SER A 67 12.53 3.04 -1.08
C SER A 67 13.44 3.01 0.14
N PHE A 68 14.41 2.09 0.15
CA PHE A 68 15.52 2.07 1.11
C PHE A 68 16.65 3.02 0.72
N ASP A 69 16.63 3.57 -0.49
CA ASP A 69 17.59 4.59 -0.94
C ASP A 69 17.42 5.88 -0.14
N GLU A 70 18.52 6.38 0.41
CA GLU A 70 18.51 7.51 1.36
C GLU A 70 17.89 8.77 0.76
N LYS A 71 18.21 9.10 -0.49
CA LYS A 71 17.69 10.29 -1.18
C LYS A 71 16.17 10.22 -1.37
N ASN A 72 15.64 9.05 -1.75
CA ASN A 72 14.20 8.85 -1.90
C ASN A 72 13.51 8.82 -0.53
N ARG A 73 14.12 8.19 0.47
CA ARG A 73 13.64 8.12 1.84
C ARG A 73 13.49 9.51 2.47
N GLU A 74 14.48 10.41 2.30
CA GLU A 74 14.37 11.80 2.77
C GLU A 74 13.19 12.55 2.17
N ARG A 75 12.89 12.33 0.89
CA ARG A 75 11.77 12.99 0.20
C ARG A 75 10.40 12.57 0.72
N VAL A 76 10.25 11.33 1.15
CA VAL A 76 8.96 10.78 1.64
C VAL A 76 8.89 10.67 3.16
N ARG A 77 9.95 11.05 3.87
CA ARG A 77 10.12 10.84 5.31
C ARG A 77 8.92 11.29 6.14
N TYR A 78 8.33 12.42 5.79
CA TYR A 78 7.24 13.06 6.54
C TYR A 78 5.89 13.02 5.81
N SER A 79 5.80 12.30 4.71
CA SER A 79 4.59 12.23 3.89
C SER A 79 3.96 10.84 3.96
N VAL A 80 2.67 10.78 4.27
CA VAL A 80 1.86 9.56 4.11
C VAL A 80 1.27 9.56 2.71
N SER A 81 1.47 8.48 1.97
CA SER A 81 0.92 8.35 0.62
C SER A 81 -0.61 8.35 0.64
N THR A 82 -1.23 9.18 -0.19
CA THR A 82 -2.69 9.25 -0.32
C THR A 82 -3.30 7.92 -0.76
N LYS A 83 -2.57 7.12 -1.53
CA LYS A 83 -2.98 5.77 -1.95
C LYS A 83 -3.17 4.80 -0.79
N ILE A 84 -2.51 5.04 0.35
CA ILE A 84 -2.71 4.21 1.55
C ILE A 84 -4.17 4.29 2.01
N ILE A 85 -4.74 5.49 2.12
CA ILE A 85 -6.13 5.66 2.58
C ILE A 85 -7.11 4.98 1.63
N GLU A 86 -6.91 5.12 0.31
CA GLU A 86 -7.72 4.42 -0.70
C GLU A 86 -7.62 2.90 -0.56
N THR A 87 -6.41 2.38 -0.38
CA THR A 87 -6.17 0.95 -0.15
C THR A 87 -6.83 0.45 1.13
N LEU A 88 -6.71 1.19 2.24
CA LEU A 88 -7.34 0.82 3.51
C LEU A 88 -8.87 0.84 3.42
N ALA A 89 -9.44 1.73 2.60
CA ALA A 89 -10.88 1.80 2.36
C ALA A 89 -11.42 0.63 1.53
N SER A 90 -10.57 -0.08 0.79
CA SER A 90 -10.98 -1.20 -0.08
C SER A 90 -11.52 -2.42 0.66
N GLY A 91 -11.24 -2.53 1.97
CA GLY A 91 -11.57 -3.73 2.75
C GLY A 91 -10.69 -4.95 2.44
N ARG A 92 -9.52 -4.73 1.84
CA ARG A 92 -8.54 -5.78 1.51
C ARG A 92 -7.26 -5.63 2.31
N PRO A 93 -6.54 -6.71 2.60
CA PRO A 93 -5.29 -6.65 3.35
C PRO A 93 -4.20 -5.90 2.59
N LEU A 94 -3.32 -5.25 3.33
CA LEU A 94 -2.17 -4.50 2.82
C LEU A 94 -0.86 -5.11 3.33
N LEU A 95 0.07 -5.37 2.40
CA LEU A 95 1.47 -5.63 2.68
C LEU A 95 2.27 -4.34 2.47
N ALA A 96 3.03 -3.89 3.45
CA ALA A 96 3.90 -2.72 3.30
C ALA A 96 5.37 -3.12 3.49
N TYR A 97 6.20 -2.73 2.52
CA TYR A 97 7.63 -3.02 2.50
C TYR A 97 8.44 -1.73 2.38
N GLY A 98 9.25 -1.41 3.38
CA GLY A 98 10.04 -0.19 3.40
C GLY A 98 10.67 0.12 4.74
N PRO A 99 11.53 1.16 4.82
CA PRO A 99 12.20 1.56 6.06
C PRO A 99 11.19 2.06 7.10
N GLY A 100 11.33 1.59 8.34
CA GLY A 100 10.35 1.82 9.41
C GLY A 100 10.23 3.25 9.95
N ASP A 101 11.11 4.14 9.54
CA ASP A 101 11.18 5.55 9.97
C ASP A 101 10.52 6.54 8.98
N VAL A 102 9.98 6.07 7.86
CA VAL A 102 9.17 6.91 6.97
C VAL A 102 7.72 6.97 7.45
N ALA A 103 7.07 8.11 7.21
CA ALA A 103 5.73 8.39 7.74
C ALA A 103 4.69 7.35 7.35
N SER A 104 4.70 6.86 6.11
CA SER A 104 3.79 5.81 5.62
C SER A 104 3.89 4.53 6.46
N MET A 105 5.12 4.05 6.70
CA MET A 105 5.35 2.83 7.49
C MET A 105 5.00 3.01 8.98
N ALA A 106 5.34 4.19 9.53
CA ALA A 106 5.00 4.54 10.91
C ALA A 106 3.48 4.63 11.12
N TYR A 107 2.76 5.21 10.16
CA TYR A 107 1.31 5.30 10.15
C TYR A 107 0.66 3.92 10.14
N LEU A 108 1.03 3.06 9.19
CA LEU A 108 0.50 1.71 9.07
C LEU A 108 0.77 0.85 10.32
N ARG A 109 1.94 0.99 10.92
CA ARG A 109 2.30 0.33 12.18
C ARG A 109 1.44 0.82 13.35
N ARG A 110 1.27 2.14 13.49
CA ARG A 110 0.46 2.74 14.56
C ARG A 110 -0.98 2.23 14.55
N HIS A 111 -1.55 2.12 13.35
CA HIS A 111 -2.94 1.70 13.17
C HIS A 111 -3.13 0.18 13.01
N ARG A 112 -2.04 -0.59 12.97
CA ARG A 112 -2.07 -2.07 12.81
C ARG A 112 -2.93 -2.52 11.63
N CYS A 113 -2.83 -1.82 10.52
CA CYS A 113 -3.67 -2.03 9.33
C CYS A 113 -2.93 -2.61 8.13
N ALA A 114 -1.68 -3.07 8.32
CA ALA A 114 -0.88 -3.74 7.30
C ALA A 114 0.07 -4.76 7.92
N VAL A 115 0.45 -5.79 7.14
CA VAL A 115 1.64 -6.58 7.42
C VAL A 115 2.86 -5.75 7.01
N LEU A 116 3.84 -5.62 7.90
CA LEU A 116 5.02 -4.79 7.67
C LEU A 116 6.26 -5.65 7.50
N ALA A 117 7.06 -5.36 6.46
CA ALA A 117 8.43 -5.82 6.31
C ALA A 117 9.34 -4.59 6.25
N GLN A 118 10.24 -4.44 7.21
CA GLN A 118 11.14 -3.28 7.30
C GLN A 118 12.55 -3.59 6.81
N SER A 119 12.76 -4.82 6.34
CA SER A 119 14.01 -5.30 5.76
C SER A 119 13.74 -6.43 4.77
N ARG A 120 14.70 -6.68 3.87
CA ARG A 120 14.64 -7.84 2.97
C ARG A 120 14.52 -9.17 3.74
N ARG A 121 15.10 -9.25 4.91
CA ARG A 121 15.06 -10.47 5.76
C ARG A 121 13.65 -10.78 6.25
N GLU A 122 12.85 -9.77 6.52
CA GLU A 122 11.49 -9.92 7.03
C GLU A 122 10.47 -10.20 5.90
N LEU A 123 10.81 -9.84 4.65
CA LEU A 123 9.89 -9.87 3.54
C LEU A 123 9.29 -11.26 3.25
N PRO A 124 10.03 -12.38 3.27
CA PRO A 124 9.45 -13.71 3.03
C PRO A 124 8.36 -14.07 4.05
N ALA A 125 8.63 -13.87 5.34
CA ALA A 125 7.65 -14.14 6.40
C ALA A 125 6.42 -13.22 6.30
N ALA A 126 6.60 -11.96 5.93
CA ALA A 126 5.50 -11.01 5.73
C ALA A 126 4.62 -11.40 4.54
N VAL A 127 5.22 -11.82 3.43
CA VAL A 127 4.52 -12.32 2.24
C VAL A 127 3.72 -13.60 2.59
N GLU A 128 4.35 -14.56 3.24
CA GLU A 128 3.67 -15.78 3.68
C GLU A 128 2.48 -15.45 4.61
N ALA A 129 2.70 -14.60 5.60
CA ALA A 129 1.67 -14.24 6.58
C ALA A 129 0.45 -13.59 5.90
N VAL A 130 0.65 -12.60 5.02
CA VAL A 130 -0.46 -11.91 4.35
C VAL A 130 -1.21 -12.82 3.37
N LEU A 131 -0.55 -13.80 2.77
CA LEU A 131 -1.16 -14.69 1.79
C LEU A 131 -1.85 -15.91 2.42
N THR A 132 -1.38 -16.39 3.59
CA THR A 132 -1.86 -17.66 4.18
C THR A 132 -2.65 -17.52 5.47
N GLN A 133 -2.45 -16.43 6.25
CA GLN A 133 -3.06 -16.28 7.57
C GLN A 133 -4.38 -15.51 7.51
N GLU A 134 -5.49 -16.22 7.33
CA GLU A 134 -6.82 -15.62 7.20
C GLU A 134 -7.23 -14.76 8.41
N THR A 135 -6.97 -15.24 9.62
CA THR A 135 -7.29 -14.49 10.86
C THR A 135 -6.56 -13.15 10.92
N LEU A 136 -5.28 -13.14 10.50
CA LEU A 136 -4.49 -11.92 10.42
C LEU A 136 -5.08 -10.95 9.39
N ARG A 137 -5.43 -11.44 8.19
CA ARG A 137 -6.06 -10.60 7.14
C ARG A 137 -7.34 -9.92 7.65
N GLN A 138 -8.20 -10.68 8.31
CA GLN A 138 -9.45 -10.16 8.88
C GLN A 138 -9.22 -9.11 9.96
N GLU A 139 -8.21 -9.29 10.81
CA GLU A 139 -7.82 -8.30 11.81
C GLU A 139 -7.32 -7.01 11.15
N LEU A 140 -6.41 -7.12 10.18
CA LEU A 140 -5.86 -5.97 9.45
C LEU A 140 -6.95 -5.17 8.73
N VAL A 141 -7.89 -5.86 8.07
CA VAL A 141 -9.00 -5.22 7.37
C VAL A 141 -9.93 -4.49 8.35
N ARG A 142 -10.28 -5.10 9.50
CA ARG A 142 -11.06 -4.41 10.54
C ARG A 142 -10.39 -3.13 11.02
N ASN A 143 -9.09 -3.21 11.30
CA ASN A 143 -8.31 -2.05 11.73
C ASN A 143 -8.24 -0.98 10.63
N ALA A 144 -8.09 -1.39 9.36
CA ALA A 144 -8.06 -0.49 8.22
C ALA A 144 -9.38 0.29 8.08
N VAL A 145 -10.51 -0.40 8.09
CA VAL A 145 -11.84 0.22 8.01
C VAL A 145 -12.07 1.20 9.17
N GLN A 146 -11.72 0.79 10.38
CA GLN A 146 -11.84 1.66 11.56
C GLN A 146 -10.97 2.91 11.43
N THR A 147 -9.75 2.77 10.93
CA THR A 147 -8.82 3.89 10.70
C THR A 147 -9.39 4.89 9.69
N VAL A 148 -9.91 4.40 8.56
CA VAL A 148 -10.52 5.26 7.53
C VAL A 148 -11.75 5.99 8.07
N GLN A 149 -12.60 5.33 8.87
CA GLN A 149 -13.76 5.96 9.49
C GLN A 149 -13.36 7.08 10.46
N GLN A 150 -12.31 6.88 11.24
CA GLN A 150 -11.77 7.90 12.16
C GLN A 150 -11.23 9.11 11.40
N GLU A 151 -10.44 8.87 10.32
CA GLU A 151 -9.90 9.95 9.49
C GLU A 151 -11.00 10.74 8.79
N ALA A 152 -12.03 10.07 8.28
CA ALA A 152 -13.20 10.74 7.70
C ALA A 152 -13.96 11.61 8.74
N GLY A 153 -14.08 11.13 9.99
CA GLY A 153 -14.65 11.90 11.08
C GLY A 153 -13.83 13.15 11.40
N ASN A 154 -12.51 13.02 11.47
CA ASN A 154 -11.59 14.13 11.70
C ASN A 154 -11.66 15.18 10.58
N SER A 155 -11.73 14.77 9.34
CA SER A 155 -11.87 15.67 8.20
C SER A 155 -13.18 16.45 8.25
N ARG A 156 -14.29 15.78 8.56
CA ARG A 156 -15.60 16.46 8.72
C ARG A 156 -15.54 17.52 9.82
N HIS A 157 -14.98 17.18 10.97
CA HIS A 157 -14.85 18.12 12.08
C HIS A 157 -13.99 19.34 11.70
N LEU A 158 -12.90 19.13 10.94
CA LEU A 158 -12.07 20.23 10.43
C LEU A 158 -12.86 21.14 9.48
N TYR A 159 -13.67 20.57 8.56
CA TYR A 159 -14.54 21.38 7.69
C TYR A 159 -15.54 22.21 8.49
N GLU A 160 -16.20 21.65 9.48
CA GLU A 160 -17.14 22.36 10.35
C GLU A 160 -16.47 23.53 11.10
N LEU A 161 -15.23 23.32 11.58
CA LEU A 161 -14.45 24.40 12.21
C LEU A 161 -14.08 25.49 11.21
N LEU A 162 -13.66 25.14 10.01
CA LEU A 162 -13.29 26.10 8.96
C LEU A 162 -14.51 26.89 8.48
N GLU A 163 -15.68 26.26 8.27
CA GLU A 163 -16.93 26.95 7.96
C GLU A 163 -17.34 27.92 9.07
N GLY A 164 -17.20 27.52 10.34
CA GLY A 164 -17.46 28.41 11.49
C GLY A 164 -16.52 29.61 11.56
N VAL A 165 -15.31 29.51 11.04
CA VAL A 165 -14.34 30.63 10.95
C VAL A 165 -14.62 31.49 9.72
N CYS A 166 -14.83 30.89 8.54
CA CYS A 166 -15.12 31.61 7.31
C CYS A 166 -16.48 32.35 7.37
N GLY A 167 -17.50 31.73 7.96
CA GLY A 167 -18.81 32.38 8.13
C GLY A 167 -18.77 33.64 9.00
N LYS A 168 -17.79 33.77 9.92
CA LYS A 168 -17.55 34.99 10.70
C LYS A 168 -16.77 36.08 9.95
N VAL A 169 -16.12 35.73 8.85
CA VAL A 169 -15.32 36.67 8.04
C VAL A 169 -16.14 37.32 6.93
N CYS A 170 -17.27 36.73 6.55
CA CYS A 170 -18.16 37.26 5.51
C CYS A 170 -19.26 38.20 6.02
N GLU A 171 -19.27 38.55 7.31
CA GLU A 171 -20.20 39.54 7.89
C GLU A 171 -19.58 40.94 8.03
N PHE A 172 -18.60 41.29 7.15
CA PHE A 172 -18.06 42.65 7.05
C PHE A 172 -18.47 43.32 5.72
#